data_1de0ce89f9ed76ca44812ab23a7d8d8b
#
_entry.id   1de0ce89f9ed76ca44812ab23a7d8d8b
#
_cell.length_a   1.000
_cell.length_b   1.000
_cell.length_c   1.000
_cell.angle_alpha   90.00
_cell.angle_beta   90.00
_cell.angle_gamma   90.00
#
_symmetry.space_group_name_H-M   'P 1'
#
loop_
_entity.id
_entity.type
_entity.pdbx_description
1 polymer ?
#
loop_
_entity_poly.entity_id
_entity_poly.type
_entity_poly.pdbx_seq_one_letter_code
_entity_poly.pdbx_strand_id
1 'polypeptide(L)'
;PAEYQIELFMDMAWNLDKVSSEGVTAHLKHWLERELGTSCAKTILPVMQEHYRLAHIRKPEFMGNTREEEKNPVYRVVKDLPWSEREINERLNAYSELSETVEKAASKVPADRQSAYFELVKYPVQAATQMNRKLLYAQLARHDKEDWEKSDAAYDSIAALTQHYNSLENGKWNRMMDFKPRKLPVFNRVERNAATAPMTADRKAACQWNGAEAKKGNAIVCEGLGYEGKAAEIRKGDALTFSFGNLKTDSVEVDIRLLPNHPVHGDKLRFSVSLNGAEPEVIAYETKGRSEEWKENVLRNQAIRKIVLPVLGRKSHQLVIKALDEGVILDQVMLYEVN
;
A
#
# COMPACT_ATOMS: atom_id res chain seq x y z
N PRO A 1 -12.51 10.81 -7.21
CA PRO A 1 -11.90 11.53 -8.32
C PRO A 1 -10.63 10.85 -8.76
N ALA A 2 -10.51 10.61 -10.06
CA ALA A 2 -9.37 9.94 -10.70
C ALA A 2 -8.85 10.77 -11.88
N GLU A 3 -9.07 12.06 -11.83
CA GLU A 3 -8.83 12.99 -12.93
C GLU A 3 -7.36 12.96 -13.35
N TYR A 4 -6.44 13.04 -12.40
CA TYR A 4 -5.01 12.96 -12.71
C TYR A 4 -4.63 11.62 -13.35
N GLN A 5 -5.12 10.51 -12.81
CA GLN A 5 -4.81 9.18 -13.32
C GLN A 5 -5.36 8.97 -14.73
N ILE A 6 -6.55 9.52 -15.00
CA ILE A 6 -7.17 9.48 -16.33
C ILE A 6 -6.35 10.31 -17.31
N GLU A 7 -5.96 11.53 -16.93
CA GLU A 7 -5.15 12.41 -17.79
C GLU A 7 -3.79 11.78 -18.08
N LEU A 8 -3.09 11.29 -17.05
CA LEU A 8 -1.82 10.58 -17.24
C LEU A 8 -1.95 9.41 -18.20
N PHE A 9 -3.02 8.59 -18.04
CA PHE A 9 -3.28 7.46 -18.92
C PHE A 9 -3.51 7.93 -20.37
N MET A 10 -4.29 8.97 -20.58
CA MET A 10 -4.58 9.50 -21.91
C MET A 10 -3.34 10.10 -22.58
N ASP A 11 -2.52 10.84 -21.82
CA ASP A 11 -1.28 11.40 -22.31
C ASP A 11 -0.24 10.32 -22.65
N MET A 12 -0.14 9.28 -21.85
CA MET A 12 0.70 8.11 -22.16
C MET A 12 0.21 7.36 -23.38
N ALA A 13 -1.10 7.19 -23.53
CA ALA A 13 -1.69 6.53 -24.70
C ALA A 13 -1.47 7.33 -25.99
N TRP A 14 -1.44 8.67 -25.88
CA TRP A 14 -1.21 9.56 -27.01
C TRP A 14 0.25 9.68 -27.41
N ASN A 15 1.15 9.83 -26.41
CA ASN A 15 2.59 10.00 -26.63
C ASN A 15 3.41 9.47 -25.44
N LEU A 16 3.68 8.16 -25.46
CA LEU A 16 4.44 7.48 -24.43
C LEU A 16 5.85 8.04 -24.27
N ASP A 17 6.54 8.37 -25.38
CA ASP A 17 7.94 8.83 -25.35
C ASP A 17 8.06 10.16 -24.62
N LYS A 18 7.11 11.07 -24.80
CA LYS A 18 7.06 12.35 -24.09
C LYS A 18 6.92 12.14 -22.59
N VAL A 19 5.95 11.38 -22.16
CA VAL A 19 5.70 11.13 -20.73
C VAL A 19 6.85 10.35 -20.11
N SER A 20 7.42 9.37 -20.80
CA SER A 20 8.56 8.59 -20.31
C SER A 20 9.84 9.45 -20.17
N SER A 21 10.07 10.41 -21.05
CA SER A 21 11.25 11.29 -20.98
C SER A 21 11.16 12.31 -19.83
N GLU A 22 9.98 12.85 -19.57
CA GLU A 22 9.73 13.80 -18.50
C GLU A 22 9.57 13.13 -17.12
N GLY A 23 9.03 11.92 -17.12
CA GLY A 23 8.72 11.15 -15.92
C GLY A 23 7.38 11.52 -15.27
N VAL A 24 6.79 10.54 -14.60
CA VAL A 24 5.46 10.67 -13.95
C VAL A 24 5.43 11.77 -12.89
N THR A 25 6.52 11.97 -12.16
CA THR A 25 6.61 13.03 -11.15
C THR A 25 6.54 14.43 -11.78
N ALA A 26 7.21 14.65 -12.91
CA ALA A 26 7.14 15.92 -13.62
C ALA A 26 5.74 16.16 -14.20
N HIS A 27 5.12 15.11 -14.74
CA HIS A 27 3.74 15.17 -15.24
C HIS A 27 2.77 15.56 -14.12
N LEU A 28 2.84 14.92 -12.94
CA LEU A 28 2.01 15.28 -11.79
C LEU A 28 2.25 16.73 -11.35
N LYS A 29 3.50 17.17 -11.32
CA LYS A 29 3.84 18.56 -10.97
C LYS A 29 3.20 19.54 -11.94
N HIS A 30 3.33 19.34 -13.25
CA HIS A 30 2.74 20.22 -14.26
C HIS A 30 1.21 20.24 -14.18
N TRP A 31 0.59 19.08 -13.94
CA TRP A 31 -0.85 18.99 -13.70
C TRP A 31 -1.29 19.84 -12.49
N LEU A 32 -0.61 19.68 -11.35
CA LEU A 32 -0.90 20.47 -10.15
C LEU A 32 -0.68 21.97 -10.37
N GLU A 33 0.37 22.37 -11.08
CA GLU A 33 0.65 23.78 -11.40
C GLU A 33 -0.45 24.40 -12.27
N ARG A 34 -0.94 23.65 -13.25
CA ARG A 34 -2.03 24.07 -14.12
C ARG A 34 -3.34 24.23 -13.36
N GLU A 35 -3.69 23.25 -12.54
CA GLU A 35 -4.97 23.22 -11.82
C GLU A 35 -4.98 24.17 -10.60
N LEU A 36 -3.90 24.29 -9.85
CA LEU A 36 -3.87 24.91 -8.54
C LEU A 36 -2.90 26.10 -8.42
N GLY A 37 -2.07 26.33 -9.43
CA GLY A 37 -1.01 27.34 -9.41
C GLY A 37 0.28 26.83 -8.74
N THR A 38 1.40 27.41 -9.16
CA THR A 38 2.77 26.97 -8.79
C THR A 38 3.02 26.96 -7.29
N SER A 39 2.51 27.95 -6.54
CA SER A 39 2.72 28.04 -5.08
C SER A 39 2.07 26.87 -4.33
N CYS A 40 0.84 26.53 -4.69
CA CYS A 40 0.12 25.40 -4.12
C CYS A 40 0.74 24.07 -4.56
N ALA A 41 1.02 23.92 -5.85
CA ALA A 41 1.59 22.70 -6.43
C ALA A 41 2.87 22.26 -5.73
N LYS A 42 3.78 23.18 -5.42
CA LYS A 42 5.02 22.89 -4.68
C LYS A 42 4.77 22.22 -3.32
N THR A 43 3.72 22.63 -2.62
CA THR A 43 3.36 22.06 -1.32
C THR A 43 2.63 20.72 -1.47
N ILE A 44 1.79 20.59 -2.51
CA ILE A 44 0.88 19.45 -2.69
C ILE A 44 1.54 18.27 -3.42
N LEU A 45 2.56 18.51 -4.24
CA LEU A 45 3.23 17.42 -4.96
C LEU A 45 3.68 16.27 -4.05
N PRO A 46 4.46 16.50 -2.98
CA PRO A 46 4.85 15.41 -2.08
C PRO A 46 3.66 14.78 -1.34
N VAL A 47 2.61 15.55 -1.07
CA VAL A 47 1.37 15.02 -0.45
C VAL A 47 0.68 14.02 -1.36
N MET A 48 0.53 14.35 -2.64
CA MET A 48 -0.12 13.45 -3.59
C MET A 48 0.73 12.19 -3.85
N GLN A 49 2.05 12.32 -3.92
CA GLN A 49 2.95 11.17 -4.05
C GLN A 49 2.81 10.23 -2.84
N GLU A 50 2.83 10.76 -1.63
CA GLU A 50 2.67 9.94 -0.43
C GLU A 50 1.25 9.37 -0.30
N HIS A 51 0.22 10.12 -0.66
CA HIS A 51 -1.16 9.62 -0.73
C HIS A 51 -1.27 8.40 -1.66
N TYR A 52 -0.68 8.48 -2.86
CA TYR A 52 -0.67 7.35 -3.80
C TYR A 52 0.16 6.18 -3.28
N ARG A 53 1.30 6.43 -2.64
CA ARG A 53 2.12 5.37 -2.02
C ARG A 53 1.35 4.64 -0.92
N LEU A 54 0.69 5.36 -0.02
CA LEU A 54 -0.12 4.76 1.04
C LEU A 54 -1.31 3.98 0.47
N ALA A 55 -1.96 4.49 -0.57
CA ALA A 55 -3.03 3.78 -1.27
C ALA A 55 -2.52 2.52 -1.99
N HIS A 56 -1.30 2.56 -2.53
CA HIS A 56 -0.67 1.38 -3.14
C HIS A 56 -0.40 0.27 -2.12
N ILE A 57 0.09 0.61 -0.92
CA ILE A 57 0.29 -0.36 0.18
C ILE A 57 -1.02 -1.07 0.52
N ARG A 58 -2.10 -0.31 0.72
CA ARG A 58 -3.45 -0.85 0.92
C ARG A 58 -4.49 0.23 0.63
N LYS A 59 -5.39 -0.09 -0.27
CA LYS A 59 -6.46 0.85 -0.65
C LYS A 59 -7.40 1.11 0.53
N PRO A 60 -7.94 2.34 0.66
CA PRO A 60 -8.86 2.67 1.74
C PRO A 60 -10.07 1.71 1.85
N GLU A 61 -10.64 1.28 0.72
CA GLU A 61 -11.76 0.33 0.69
C GLU A 61 -11.38 -1.08 1.15
N PHE A 62 -10.10 -1.43 1.20
CA PHE A 62 -9.62 -2.72 1.69
C PHE A 62 -9.17 -2.70 3.16
N MET A 63 -9.27 -1.54 3.83
CA MET A 63 -8.90 -1.40 5.24
C MET A 63 -9.79 -2.19 6.20
N GLY A 64 -11.00 -2.54 5.79
CA GLY A 64 -11.89 -3.41 6.56
C GLY A 64 -11.56 -4.90 6.48
N ASN A 65 -10.54 -5.29 5.73
CA ASN A 65 -10.18 -6.69 5.47
C ASN A 65 -11.37 -7.53 5.00
N THR A 66 -12.27 -6.91 4.23
CA THR A 66 -13.49 -7.51 3.69
C THR A 66 -13.29 -7.97 2.25
N ARG A 67 -14.09 -8.93 1.84
CA ARG A 67 -14.21 -9.40 0.46
C ARG A 67 -15.64 -9.20 -0.01
N GLU A 68 -15.96 -7.99 -0.43
CA GLU A 68 -17.33 -7.54 -0.69
C GLU A 68 -18.01 -8.26 -1.87
N GLU A 69 -17.24 -8.83 -2.78
CA GLU A 69 -17.75 -9.58 -3.94
C GLU A 69 -18.12 -11.04 -3.58
N GLU A 70 -17.77 -11.51 -2.39
CA GLU A 70 -18.09 -12.86 -1.96
C GLU A 70 -19.56 -13.00 -1.54
N LYS A 71 -20.17 -14.11 -1.92
CA LYS A 71 -21.57 -14.41 -1.56
C LYS A 71 -21.73 -14.74 -0.08
N ASN A 72 -20.71 -15.39 0.52
CA ASN A 72 -20.76 -15.75 1.93
C ASN A 72 -20.62 -14.51 2.82
N PRO A 73 -21.62 -14.21 3.67
CA PRO A 73 -21.64 -13.01 4.51
C PRO A 73 -20.41 -12.87 5.44
N VAL A 74 -19.77 -13.97 5.82
CA VAL A 74 -18.59 -13.95 6.71
C VAL A 74 -17.40 -13.15 6.13
N TYR A 75 -17.29 -13.06 4.81
CA TYR A 75 -16.27 -12.27 4.14
C TYR A 75 -16.59 -10.78 4.05
N ARG A 76 -17.82 -10.40 4.38
CA ARG A 76 -18.30 -9.01 4.33
C ARG A 76 -18.27 -8.31 5.68
N VAL A 77 -17.95 -9.04 6.73
CA VAL A 77 -17.78 -8.48 8.08
C VAL A 77 -16.41 -7.81 8.17
N VAL A 78 -16.38 -6.58 8.69
CA VAL A 78 -15.13 -5.86 8.96
C VAL A 78 -14.32 -6.62 9.99
N LYS A 79 -13.05 -6.89 9.66
CA LYS A 79 -12.09 -7.64 10.47
C LYS A 79 -10.82 -6.82 10.69
N ASP A 80 -10.07 -7.24 11.69
CA ASP A 80 -8.75 -6.69 11.96
C ASP A 80 -7.79 -6.98 10.80
N LEU A 81 -6.94 -6.02 10.54
CA LEU A 81 -5.77 -6.21 9.69
C LEU A 81 -4.68 -6.94 10.48
N PRO A 82 -3.84 -7.74 9.82
CA PRO A 82 -2.70 -8.41 10.46
C PRO A 82 -1.55 -7.42 10.71
N TRP A 83 -1.85 -6.28 11.33
CA TRP A 83 -0.92 -5.20 11.65
C TRP A 83 -0.75 -5.06 13.15
N SER A 84 0.48 -4.78 13.56
CA SER A 84 0.82 -4.43 14.93
C SER A 84 0.30 -3.03 15.29
N GLU A 85 0.23 -2.75 16.59
CA GLU A 85 -0.13 -1.41 17.09
C GLU A 85 0.80 -0.33 16.52
N ARG A 86 2.10 -0.62 16.38
CA ARG A 86 3.08 0.31 15.77
C ARG A 86 2.75 0.59 14.31
N GLU A 87 2.49 -0.43 13.50
CA GLU A 87 2.16 -0.26 12.08
C GLU A 87 0.85 0.52 11.88
N ILE A 88 -0.14 0.29 12.74
CA ILE A 88 -1.40 1.05 12.75
C ILE A 88 -1.11 2.52 13.05
N ASN A 89 -0.36 2.81 14.10
CA ASN A 89 -0.05 4.18 14.51
C ASN A 89 0.80 4.92 13.48
N GLU A 90 1.79 4.27 12.87
CA GLU A 90 2.59 4.84 11.78
C GLU A 90 1.70 5.26 10.60
N ARG A 91 0.75 4.42 10.22
CA ARG A 91 -0.18 4.74 9.12
C ARG A 91 -1.16 5.87 9.50
N LEU A 92 -1.69 5.86 10.70
CA LEU A 92 -2.56 6.94 11.21
C LEU A 92 -1.81 8.28 11.22
N ASN A 93 -0.55 8.30 11.66
CA ASN A 93 0.29 9.49 11.69
C ASN A 93 0.57 9.99 10.26
N ALA A 94 0.95 9.11 9.33
CA ALA A 94 1.19 9.48 7.94
C ALA A 94 -0.04 10.18 7.32
N TYR A 95 -1.23 9.60 7.47
CA TYR A 95 -2.46 10.23 6.97
C TYR A 95 -2.82 11.53 7.72
N SER A 96 -2.48 11.65 9.01
CA SER A 96 -2.69 12.89 9.77
C SER A 96 -1.81 14.02 9.21
N GLU A 97 -0.55 13.76 8.92
CA GLU A 97 0.38 14.73 8.32
C GLU A 97 -0.11 15.19 6.93
N LEU A 98 -0.58 14.25 6.10
CA LEU A 98 -1.19 14.60 4.81
C LEU A 98 -2.42 15.49 4.98
N SER A 99 -3.32 15.11 5.87
CA SER A 99 -4.54 15.84 6.18
C SER A 99 -4.25 17.29 6.63
N GLU A 100 -3.33 17.46 7.58
CA GLU A 100 -2.93 18.78 8.06
C GLU A 100 -2.28 19.64 6.96
N THR A 101 -1.43 19.03 6.14
CA THR A 101 -0.75 19.74 5.06
C THR A 101 -1.75 20.23 4.02
N VAL A 102 -2.73 19.41 3.67
CA VAL A 102 -3.82 19.78 2.74
C VAL A 102 -4.68 20.91 3.32
N GLU A 103 -5.02 20.87 4.60
CA GLU A 103 -5.77 21.96 5.24
C GLU A 103 -4.99 23.30 5.19
N LYS A 104 -3.73 23.27 5.56
CA LYS A 104 -2.86 24.46 5.54
C LYS A 104 -2.64 25.03 4.13
N ALA A 105 -2.54 24.15 3.13
CA ALA A 105 -2.30 24.54 1.75
C ALA A 105 -3.50 25.25 1.10
N ALA A 106 -4.71 25.05 1.58
CA ALA A 106 -5.91 25.70 1.07
C ALA A 106 -5.80 27.23 1.01
N SER A 107 -5.09 27.86 1.96
CA SER A 107 -4.87 29.31 1.98
C SER A 107 -3.97 29.82 0.84
N LYS A 108 -3.24 28.95 0.16
CA LYS A 108 -2.36 29.27 -0.97
C LYS A 108 -3.04 29.13 -2.34
N VAL A 109 -4.26 28.60 -2.33
CA VAL A 109 -5.03 28.36 -3.56
C VAL A 109 -5.78 29.62 -3.95
N PRO A 110 -5.76 30.07 -5.20
CA PRO A 110 -6.57 31.20 -5.68
C PRO A 110 -8.06 30.97 -5.40
N ALA A 111 -8.78 32.06 -5.10
CA ALA A 111 -10.19 32.01 -4.71
C ALA A 111 -11.09 31.32 -5.77
N ASP A 112 -10.82 31.55 -7.04
CA ASP A 112 -11.51 30.94 -8.18
C ASP A 112 -11.21 29.46 -8.42
N ARG A 113 -10.24 28.91 -7.67
CA ARG A 113 -9.82 27.49 -7.76
C ARG A 113 -10.09 26.69 -6.49
N GLN A 114 -10.75 27.25 -5.50
CA GLN A 114 -11.01 26.58 -4.23
C GLN A 114 -11.88 25.33 -4.38
N SER A 115 -12.89 25.34 -5.25
CA SER A 115 -13.72 24.18 -5.53
C SER A 115 -12.93 23.06 -6.21
N ALA A 116 -12.08 23.41 -7.20
CA ALA A 116 -11.19 22.47 -7.85
C ALA A 116 -10.18 21.86 -6.86
N TYR A 117 -9.60 22.70 -5.98
CA TYR A 117 -8.71 22.21 -4.92
C TYR A 117 -9.41 21.23 -3.98
N PHE A 118 -10.63 21.53 -3.56
CA PHE A 118 -11.40 20.62 -2.72
C PHE A 118 -11.65 19.30 -3.46
N GLU A 119 -12.10 19.35 -4.70
CA GLU A 119 -12.42 18.17 -5.50
C GLU A 119 -11.20 17.30 -5.78
N LEU A 120 -10.10 17.91 -6.26
CA LEU A 120 -8.95 17.19 -6.82
C LEU A 120 -7.94 16.74 -5.75
N VAL A 121 -7.84 17.45 -4.63
CA VAL A 121 -6.82 17.22 -3.60
C VAL A 121 -7.43 16.99 -2.22
N LYS A 122 -8.21 17.94 -1.72
CA LYS A 122 -8.66 17.92 -0.34
C LYS A 122 -9.58 16.73 -0.06
N TYR A 123 -10.60 16.54 -0.88
CA TYR A 123 -11.54 15.44 -0.71
C TYR A 123 -10.88 14.06 -0.81
N PRO A 124 -10.06 13.73 -1.84
CA PRO A 124 -9.40 12.43 -1.89
C PRO A 124 -8.52 12.12 -0.68
N VAL A 125 -7.71 13.08 -0.25
CA VAL A 125 -6.81 12.91 0.90
C VAL A 125 -7.59 12.80 2.20
N GLN A 126 -8.55 13.70 2.44
CA GLN A 126 -9.36 13.70 3.67
C GLN A 126 -10.25 12.46 3.75
N ALA A 127 -10.91 12.07 2.68
CA ALA A 127 -11.76 10.87 2.67
C ALA A 127 -10.94 9.61 2.93
N ALA A 128 -9.75 9.47 2.34
CA ALA A 128 -8.84 8.37 2.63
C ALA A 128 -8.34 8.41 4.08
N THR A 129 -8.01 9.58 4.61
CA THR A 129 -7.64 9.77 6.01
C THR A 129 -8.75 9.28 6.93
N GLN A 130 -9.98 9.71 6.71
CA GLN A 130 -11.10 9.31 7.56
C GLN A 130 -11.47 7.83 7.41
N MET A 131 -11.34 7.25 6.21
CA MET A 131 -11.51 5.80 6.04
C MET A 131 -10.48 4.99 6.83
N ASN A 132 -9.21 5.40 6.80
CA ASN A 132 -8.17 4.77 7.62
C ASN A 132 -8.46 4.94 9.12
N ARG A 133 -8.77 6.16 9.58
CA ARG A 133 -9.12 6.44 10.97
C ARG A 133 -10.31 5.60 11.44
N LYS A 134 -11.38 5.56 10.67
CA LYS A 134 -12.57 4.77 10.99
C LYS A 134 -12.24 3.31 11.29
N LEU A 135 -11.47 2.68 10.43
CA LEU A 135 -11.21 1.24 10.52
C LEU A 135 -10.08 0.90 11.48
N LEU A 136 -9.02 1.71 11.53
CA LEU A 136 -7.87 1.48 12.41
C LEU A 136 -8.18 1.85 13.87
N TYR A 137 -8.91 2.93 14.14
CA TYR A 137 -9.36 3.22 15.50
C TYR A 137 -10.35 2.17 15.99
N ALA A 138 -11.22 1.62 15.14
CA ALA A 138 -12.07 0.51 15.52
C ALA A 138 -11.25 -0.76 15.85
N GLN A 139 -10.18 -1.04 15.10
CA GLN A 139 -9.26 -2.13 15.44
C GLN A 139 -8.57 -1.90 16.78
N LEU A 140 -8.03 -0.71 17.02
CA LEU A 140 -7.41 -0.37 18.30
C LEU A 140 -8.42 -0.47 19.46
N ALA A 141 -9.65 0.01 19.25
CA ALA A 141 -10.70 -0.04 20.27
C ALA A 141 -11.15 -1.48 20.61
N ARG A 142 -11.17 -2.39 19.64
CA ARG A 142 -11.42 -3.83 19.90
C ARG A 142 -10.40 -4.46 20.83
N HIS A 143 -9.22 -3.88 20.92
CA HIS A 143 -8.10 -4.34 21.72
C HIS A 143 -7.83 -3.45 22.95
N ASP A 144 -8.78 -2.62 23.35
CA ASP A 144 -8.69 -1.69 24.48
C ASP A 144 -7.48 -0.73 24.41
N LYS A 145 -7.11 -0.34 23.18
CA LYS A 145 -5.98 0.59 22.91
C LYS A 145 -6.45 1.99 22.55
N GLU A 146 -7.74 2.17 22.26
CA GLU A 146 -8.31 3.44 21.84
C GLU A 146 -9.84 3.46 22.10
N ASP A 147 -10.45 4.66 22.02
CA ASP A 147 -11.88 4.86 22.16
C ASP A 147 -12.63 4.68 20.85
N TRP A 148 -13.78 4.05 20.88
CA TRP A 148 -14.67 3.86 19.72
C TRP A 148 -15.15 5.19 19.10
N GLU A 149 -15.24 6.25 19.91
CA GLU A 149 -15.66 7.58 19.52
C GLU A 149 -14.82 8.15 18.39
N LYS A 150 -13.52 7.81 18.33
CA LYS A 150 -12.65 8.22 17.23
C LYS A 150 -13.02 7.57 15.89
N SER A 151 -13.40 6.30 15.91
CA SER A 151 -13.93 5.59 14.74
C SER A 151 -15.25 6.19 14.27
N ASP A 152 -16.14 6.48 15.21
CA ASP A 152 -17.45 7.09 14.93
C ASP A 152 -17.32 8.50 14.35
N ALA A 153 -16.47 9.35 14.93
CA ALA A 153 -16.17 10.70 14.43
C ALA A 153 -15.59 10.68 13.01
N ALA A 154 -14.75 9.69 12.70
CA ALA A 154 -14.22 9.53 11.37
C ALA A 154 -15.31 9.16 10.34
N TYR A 155 -16.26 8.30 10.72
CA TYR A 155 -17.41 8.00 9.88
C TYR A 155 -18.27 9.23 9.60
N ASP A 156 -18.58 10.03 10.63
CA ASP A 156 -19.37 11.25 10.49
C ASP A 156 -18.65 12.28 9.62
N SER A 157 -17.32 12.35 9.72
CA SER A 157 -16.48 13.19 8.86
C SER A 157 -16.56 12.80 7.39
N ILE A 158 -16.61 11.49 7.06
CA ILE A 158 -16.77 11.02 5.67
C ILE A 158 -18.12 11.49 5.11
N ALA A 159 -19.19 11.39 5.89
CA ALA A 159 -20.50 11.86 5.49
C ALA A 159 -20.53 13.37 5.23
N ALA A 160 -19.93 14.16 6.12
CA ALA A 160 -19.81 15.61 5.96
C ALA A 160 -18.98 16.01 4.73
N LEU A 161 -17.84 15.37 4.49
CA LEU A 161 -17.00 15.59 3.30
C LEU A 161 -17.78 15.28 2.01
N THR A 162 -18.53 14.19 1.99
CA THR A 162 -19.36 13.82 0.84
C THR A 162 -20.47 14.83 0.57
N GLN A 163 -21.13 15.30 1.63
CA GLN A 163 -22.15 16.33 1.50
C GLN A 163 -21.56 17.64 0.97
N HIS A 164 -20.41 18.06 1.49
CA HIS A 164 -19.73 19.26 1.01
C HIS A 164 -19.34 19.13 -0.47
N TYR A 165 -18.75 18.00 -0.89
CA TYR A 165 -18.44 17.76 -2.30
C TYR A 165 -19.68 17.93 -3.20
N ASN A 166 -20.77 17.30 -2.82
CA ASN A 166 -22.01 17.35 -3.59
C ASN A 166 -22.67 18.75 -3.62
N SER A 167 -22.30 19.65 -2.71
CA SER A 167 -22.80 21.03 -2.67
C SER A 167 -21.94 22.04 -3.45
N LEU A 168 -20.73 21.62 -3.89
CA LEU A 168 -19.84 22.52 -4.64
C LEU A 168 -20.54 23.13 -5.87
N GLU A 169 -20.16 24.38 -6.20
CA GLU A 169 -20.67 25.10 -7.37
C GLU A 169 -22.21 25.10 -7.43
N ASN A 170 -22.83 25.44 -6.31
CA ASN A 170 -24.30 25.48 -6.16
C ASN A 170 -24.99 24.13 -6.43
N GLY A 171 -24.31 23.03 -6.12
CA GLY A 171 -24.83 21.67 -6.30
C GLY A 171 -24.63 21.10 -7.70
N LYS A 172 -23.74 21.68 -8.51
CA LYS A 172 -23.36 21.12 -9.83
C LYS A 172 -22.98 19.65 -9.73
N TRP A 173 -22.32 19.24 -8.66
CA TRP A 173 -21.87 17.87 -8.42
C TRP A 173 -22.81 17.07 -7.51
N ASN A 174 -24.07 17.51 -7.33
CA ASN A 174 -25.02 16.81 -6.48
C ASN A 174 -25.19 15.34 -6.91
N ARG A 175 -25.06 14.44 -5.92
CA ARG A 175 -25.05 12.97 -6.08
C ARG A 175 -23.85 12.39 -6.86
N MET A 176 -22.80 13.16 -7.11
CA MET A 176 -21.57 12.63 -7.70
C MET A 176 -20.86 11.70 -6.72
N MET A 177 -20.77 12.09 -5.46
CA MET A 177 -20.17 11.28 -4.40
C MET A 177 -21.21 10.64 -3.52
N ASP A 178 -20.91 9.39 -3.11
CA ASP A 178 -21.69 8.62 -2.14
C ASP A 178 -20.75 8.18 -1.01
N PHE A 179 -21.12 8.42 0.24
CA PHE A 179 -20.33 7.97 1.40
C PHE A 179 -20.53 6.48 1.72
N LYS A 180 -21.45 5.82 1.04
CA LYS A 180 -21.69 4.36 1.09
C LYS A 180 -21.74 3.76 -0.31
N PRO A 181 -20.68 3.87 -1.10
CA PRO A 181 -20.68 3.38 -2.49
C PRO A 181 -21.13 1.93 -2.57
N ARG A 182 -22.07 1.67 -3.47
CA ARG A 182 -22.68 0.33 -3.68
C ARG A 182 -23.30 -0.28 -2.41
N LYS A 183 -23.47 0.49 -1.34
CA LYS A 183 -23.94 0.04 0.00
C LYS A 183 -23.08 -1.10 0.58
N LEU A 184 -21.79 -1.10 0.29
CA LEU A 184 -20.88 -2.12 0.79
C LEU A 184 -20.63 -1.94 2.29
N PRO A 185 -20.59 -3.03 3.08
CA PRO A 185 -20.43 -2.99 4.54
C PRO A 185 -19.21 -2.23 5.04
N VAL A 186 -18.08 -2.26 4.31
CA VAL A 186 -16.87 -1.52 4.67
C VAL A 186 -17.09 -0.01 4.79
N PHE A 187 -18.11 0.53 4.12
CA PHE A 187 -18.45 1.96 4.21
C PHE A 187 -19.46 2.27 5.32
N ASN A 188 -20.02 1.27 6.00
CA ASN A 188 -20.87 1.51 7.16
C ASN A 188 -20.07 2.01 8.37
N ARG A 189 -20.78 2.50 9.39
CA ARG A 189 -20.21 2.66 10.73
C ARG A 189 -19.74 1.29 11.21
N VAL A 190 -18.57 1.23 11.84
CA VAL A 190 -18.02 -0.06 12.29
C VAL A 190 -18.82 -0.54 13.51
N GLU A 191 -19.24 -1.80 13.48
CA GLU A 191 -19.93 -2.42 14.60
C GLU A 191 -18.97 -2.63 15.79
N ARG A 192 -19.45 -2.33 17.00
CA ARG A 192 -18.69 -2.49 18.25
C ARG A 192 -18.73 -3.95 18.70
N ASN A 193 -17.89 -4.77 18.07
CA ASN A 193 -17.73 -6.18 18.42
C ASN A 193 -16.36 -6.42 19.08
N ALA A 194 -16.23 -7.51 19.82
CA ALA A 194 -14.98 -7.92 20.42
C ALA A 194 -13.96 -8.39 19.35
N ALA A 195 -12.67 -8.30 19.68
CA ALA A 195 -11.63 -8.89 18.87
C ALA A 195 -11.78 -10.42 18.79
N THR A 196 -11.58 -10.98 17.61
CA THR A 196 -11.67 -12.43 17.37
C THR A 196 -10.33 -13.15 17.53
N ALA A 197 -9.23 -12.40 17.59
CA ALA A 197 -7.86 -12.90 17.78
C ALA A 197 -7.03 -11.81 18.48
N PRO A 198 -5.90 -12.16 19.12
CA PRO A 198 -4.97 -11.17 19.64
C PRO A 198 -4.44 -10.25 18.54
N MET A 199 -4.09 -9.02 18.91
CA MET A 199 -3.41 -8.10 18.01
C MET A 199 -2.07 -8.70 17.55
N THR A 200 -1.73 -8.48 16.29
CA THR A 200 -0.43 -8.90 15.75
C THR A 200 0.71 -8.31 16.58
N ALA A 201 1.60 -9.17 17.05
CA ALA A 201 2.76 -8.73 17.80
C ALA A 201 3.70 -7.90 16.92
N ASP A 202 4.25 -6.86 17.51
CA ASP A 202 5.29 -6.08 16.84
C ASP A 202 6.58 -6.89 16.73
N ARG A 203 7.16 -6.91 15.53
CA ARG A 203 8.41 -7.60 15.24
C ARG A 203 9.37 -6.64 14.58
N LYS A 204 10.54 -6.48 15.19
CA LYS A 204 11.62 -5.69 14.60
C LYS A 204 12.50 -6.60 13.75
N ALA A 205 12.61 -6.29 12.45
CA ALA A 205 13.55 -6.98 11.58
C ALA A 205 15.00 -6.67 11.99
N ALA A 206 15.84 -7.69 12.03
CA ALA A 206 17.29 -7.53 12.22
C ALA A 206 17.94 -6.92 10.98
N CYS A 207 17.42 -7.26 9.79
CA CYS A 207 17.79 -6.65 8.51
C CYS A 207 16.55 -6.50 7.62
N GLN A 208 16.53 -5.44 6.82
CA GLN A 208 15.47 -5.20 5.85
C GLN A 208 16.07 -4.57 4.58
N TRP A 209 15.56 -4.98 3.43
CA TRP A 209 15.89 -4.41 2.12
C TRP A 209 14.65 -4.32 1.25
N ASN A 210 14.58 -3.33 0.38
CA ASN A 210 13.73 -3.42 -0.79
C ASN A 210 14.44 -4.20 -1.92
N GLY A 211 13.66 -4.67 -2.90
CA GLY A 211 14.21 -5.50 -3.97
C GLY A 211 15.34 -4.84 -4.76
N ALA A 212 15.33 -3.51 -4.88
CA ALA A 212 16.34 -2.75 -5.60
C ALA A 212 17.66 -2.57 -4.83
N GLU A 213 17.74 -2.94 -3.55
CA GLU A 213 18.93 -2.79 -2.70
C GLU A 213 19.84 -4.02 -2.69
N ALA A 214 19.60 -4.98 -3.57
CA ALA A 214 20.47 -6.14 -3.70
C ALA A 214 21.91 -5.73 -4.03
N LYS A 215 22.90 -6.30 -3.31
CA LYS A 215 24.32 -5.97 -3.52
C LYS A 215 24.88 -6.54 -4.82
N LYS A 216 24.29 -7.63 -5.32
CA LYS A 216 24.72 -8.28 -6.58
C LYS A 216 23.48 -8.83 -7.30
N GLY A 217 23.56 -8.87 -8.61
CA GLY A 217 22.56 -9.41 -9.51
C GLY A 217 22.04 -8.34 -10.47
N ASN A 218 21.36 -8.81 -11.50
CA ASN A 218 20.72 -7.96 -12.48
C ASN A 218 19.22 -7.97 -12.21
N ALA A 219 18.67 -6.82 -11.89
CA ALA A 219 17.23 -6.63 -11.74
C ALA A 219 16.79 -5.38 -12.52
N ILE A 220 15.57 -5.43 -12.99
CA ILE A 220 14.91 -4.25 -13.54
C ILE A 220 14.17 -3.58 -12.38
N VAL A 221 14.58 -2.36 -12.05
CA VAL A 221 13.92 -1.57 -11.01
C VAL A 221 12.55 -1.12 -11.52
N CYS A 222 11.51 -1.52 -10.81
CA CYS A 222 10.13 -1.13 -11.06
C CYS A 222 9.79 0.06 -10.15
N GLU A 223 10.01 1.28 -10.63
CA GLU A 223 9.70 2.48 -9.87
C GLU A 223 8.19 2.68 -9.70
N GLY A 224 7.78 3.18 -8.56
CA GLY A 224 6.39 3.38 -8.19
C GLY A 224 5.66 2.10 -7.73
N LEU A 225 6.31 0.95 -7.77
CA LEU A 225 5.76 -0.32 -7.31
C LEU A 225 6.42 -0.78 -5.99
N GLY A 226 5.70 -1.59 -5.23
CA GLY A 226 6.16 -2.10 -3.94
C GLY A 226 5.90 -1.14 -2.77
N TYR A 227 6.20 -1.61 -1.57
CA TYR A 227 5.91 -0.93 -0.31
C TYR A 227 6.62 0.43 -0.19
N GLU A 228 7.87 0.49 -0.65
CA GLU A 228 8.70 1.69 -0.63
C GLU A 228 8.76 2.41 -2.00
N GLY A 229 7.90 2.01 -2.95
CA GLY A 229 7.89 2.57 -4.31
C GLY A 229 9.05 2.11 -5.18
N LYS A 230 9.76 1.05 -4.79
CA LYS A 230 10.85 0.43 -5.57
C LYS A 230 10.84 -1.08 -5.37
N ALA A 231 10.37 -1.79 -6.38
CA ALA A 231 10.49 -3.25 -6.45
C ALA A 231 11.51 -3.64 -7.53
N ALA A 232 11.89 -4.91 -7.58
CA ALA A 232 12.88 -5.40 -8.54
C ALA A 232 12.36 -6.64 -9.27
N GLU A 233 12.16 -6.54 -10.57
CA GLU A 233 11.91 -7.69 -11.41
C GLU A 233 13.20 -8.49 -11.60
N ILE A 234 13.15 -9.77 -11.29
CA ILE A 234 14.24 -10.73 -11.47
C ILE A 234 13.91 -11.56 -12.70
N ARG A 235 14.72 -11.46 -13.75
CA ARG A 235 14.53 -12.28 -14.95
C ARG A 235 14.68 -13.75 -14.63
N LYS A 236 13.95 -14.61 -15.32
CA LYS A 236 14.07 -16.05 -15.16
C LYS A 236 15.53 -16.52 -15.30
N GLY A 237 16.00 -17.21 -14.28
CA GLY A 237 17.39 -17.72 -14.21
C GLY A 237 18.35 -16.76 -13.51
N ASP A 238 18.04 -15.48 -13.39
CA ASP A 238 18.85 -14.52 -12.65
C ASP A 238 18.59 -14.58 -11.15
N ALA A 239 19.51 -14.02 -10.37
CA ALA A 239 19.43 -14.01 -8.91
C ALA A 239 19.87 -12.67 -8.33
N LEU A 240 19.28 -12.32 -7.19
CA LEU A 240 19.68 -11.20 -6.35
C LEU A 240 20.34 -11.71 -5.08
N THR A 241 21.41 -11.03 -4.65
CA THR A 241 22.14 -11.37 -3.43
C THR A 241 22.07 -10.23 -2.42
N PHE A 242 21.62 -10.55 -1.22
CA PHE A 242 21.60 -9.69 -0.04
C PHE A 242 22.68 -10.15 0.93
N SER A 243 23.43 -9.22 1.50
CA SER A 243 24.49 -9.56 2.46
C SER A 243 24.21 -8.93 3.80
N PHE A 244 24.39 -9.70 4.87
CA PHE A 244 24.21 -9.24 6.23
C PHE A 244 25.32 -9.75 7.15
N GLY A 245 25.46 -9.09 8.29
CA GLY A 245 26.47 -9.45 9.29
C GLY A 245 26.05 -10.58 10.22
N ASN A 246 26.80 -10.74 11.30
CA ASN A 246 26.53 -11.74 12.32
C ASN A 246 25.21 -11.46 13.04
N LEU A 247 24.41 -12.49 13.21
CA LEU A 247 23.19 -12.48 14.03
C LEU A 247 23.42 -13.25 15.32
N LYS A 248 22.66 -12.95 16.35
CA LYS A 248 22.78 -13.58 17.69
C LYS A 248 21.96 -14.86 17.84
N THR A 249 21.65 -15.51 16.74
CA THR A 249 20.75 -16.67 16.71
C THR A 249 21.32 -17.75 15.80
N ASP A 250 20.87 -19.00 15.98
CA ASP A 250 21.25 -20.15 15.15
C ASP A 250 20.36 -20.30 13.89
N SER A 251 19.26 -19.55 13.82
CA SER A 251 18.36 -19.55 12.68
C SER A 251 17.68 -18.21 12.49
N VAL A 252 17.28 -17.92 11.23
CA VAL A 252 16.53 -16.71 10.87
C VAL A 252 15.26 -17.07 10.13
N GLU A 253 14.18 -16.39 10.44
CA GLU A 253 13.00 -16.36 9.60
C GLU A 253 13.19 -15.25 8.55
N VAL A 254 13.04 -15.61 7.29
CA VAL A 254 13.11 -14.69 6.15
C VAL A 254 11.71 -14.49 5.61
N ASP A 255 11.18 -13.27 5.74
CA ASP A 255 9.95 -12.85 5.07
C ASP A 255 10.33 -12.29 3.68
N ILE A 256 9.85 -12.95 2.64
CA ILE A 256 10.03 -12.55 1.26
C ILE A 256 8.70 -12.02 0.75
N ARG A 257 8.69 -10.77 0.36
CA ARG A 257 7.50 -10.07 -0.14
C ARG A 257 7.66 -9.78 -1.61
N LEU A 258 6.66 -10.18 -2.38
CA LEU A 258 6.66 -10.07 -3.84
C LEU A 258 5.39 -9.35 -4.29
N LEU A 259 5.40 -8.76 -5.47
CA LEU A 259 4.18 -8.24 -6.07
C LEU A 259 3.26 -9.40 -6.46
N PRO A 260 1.94 -9.28 -6.22
CA PRO A 260 0.96 -10.32 -6.54
C PRO A 260 0.52 -10.25 -8.01
N ASN A 261 1.47 -10.14 -8.91
CA ASN A 261 1.22 -10.07 -10.35
C ASN A 261 0.90 -11.45 -10.95
N HIS A 262 0.30 -11.45 -12.13
CA HIS A 262 0.03 -12.69 -12.85
C HIS A 262 1.30 -13.27 -13.49
N PRO A 263 1.43 -14.61 -13.59
CA PRO A 263 2.53 -15.24 -14.29
C PRO A 263 2.38 -15.06 -15.80
N VAL A 264 3.50 -15.09 -16.50
CA VAL A 264 3.52 -15.16 -17.97
C VAL A 264 2.98 -16.51 -18.43
N HIS A 265 3.30 -17.57 -17.69
CA HIS A 265 2.86 -18.94 -17.97
C HIS A 265 2.41 -19.67 -16.69
N GLY A 266 1.33 -20.43 -16.80
CA GLY A 266 0.81 -21.24 -15.69
C GLY A 266 0.01 -20.44 -14.66
N ASP A 267 -0.10 -20.98 -13.45
CA ASP A 267 -0.99 -20.48 -12.38
C ASP A 267 -0.20 -19.97 -11.17
N LYS A 268 1.12 -20.06 -11.17
CA LYS A 268 1.99 -19.68 -10.03
C LYS A 268 3.34 -19.16 -10.50
N LEU A 269 3.98 -18.41 -9.65
CA LEU A 269 5.34 -17.93 -9.81
C LEU A 269 6.25 -18.64 -8.82
N ARG A 270 7.41 -19.12 -9.30
CA ARG A 270 8.39 -19.84 -8.49
C ARG A 270 9.70 -19.07 -8.43
N PHE A 271 10.32 -19.16 -7.28
CA PHE A 271 11.67 -18.68 -7.04
C PHE A 271 12.37 -19.65 -6.08
N SER A 272 13.68 -19.57 -5.97
CA SER A 272 14.42 -20.33 -4.96
C SER A 272 15.20 -19.40 -4.04
N VAL A 273 15.40 -19.88 -2.81
CA VAL A 273 16.12 -19.18 -1.75
C VAL A 273 17.24 -20.06 -1.25
N SER A 274 18.43 -19.50 -1.13
CA SER A 274 19.55 -20.18 -0.49
C SER A 274 20.33 -19.24 0.41
N LEU A 275 20.91 -19.79 1.46
CA LEU A 275 21.76 -19.06 2.40
C LEU A 275 23.18 -19.65 2.38
N ASN A 276 24.18 -18.80 2.15
CA ASN A 276 25.60 -19.18 2.20
C ASN A 276 26.01 -20.33 1.26
N GLY A 277 25.31 -20.47 0.12
CA GLY A 277 25.56 -21.53 -0.84
C GLY A 277 25.01 -22.92 -0.45
N ALA A 278 24.11 -22.96 0.55
CA ALA A 278 23.34 -24.18 0.84
C ALA A 278 22.43 -24.56 -0.34
N GLU A 279 21.92 -25.79 -0.34
CA GLU A 279 20.95 -26.27 -1.34
C GLU A 279 19.75 -25.31 -1.40
N PRO A 280 19.38 -24.83 -2.59
CA PRO A 280 18.30 -23.88 -2.73
C PRO A 280 16.93 -24.51 -2.44
N GLU A 281 16.12 -23.87 -1.61
CA GLU A 281 14.73 -24.23 -1.41
C GLU A 281 13.84 -23.54 -2.44
N VAL A 282 13.01 -24.32 -3.13
CA VAL A 282 12.07 -23.82 -4.15
C VAL A 282 10.76 -23.43 -3.48
N ILE A 283 10.38 -22.17 -3.67
CA ILE A 283 9.16 -21.60 -3.12
C ILE A 283 8.27 -21.14 -4.28
N ALA A 284 6.95 -21.31 -4.11
CA ALA A 284 5.97 -20.84 -5.07
C ALA A 284 4.89 -20.01 -4.39
N TYR A 285 4.29 -19.09 -5.13
CA TYR A 285 3.07 -18.43 -4.73
C TYR A 285 2.05 -18.48 -5.87
N GLU A 286 0.78 -18.71 -5.48
CA GLU A 286 -0.28 -18.86 -6.44
C GLU A 286 -0.79 -17.49 -6.91
N THR A 287 -0.93 -17.37 -8.22
CA THR A 287 -1.38 -16.14 -8.87
C THR A 287 -2.60 -16.35 -9.75
N LYS A 288 -3.18 -17.56 -9.72
CA LYS A 288 -4.41 -17.85 -10.43
C LYS A 288 -5.52 -16.94 -9.96
N GLY A 289 -6.12 -16.20 -10.89
CA GLY A 289 -7.19 -15.27 -10.61
C GLY A 289 -8.35 -15.92 -9.85
N ARG A 290 -8.83 -15.26 -8.78
CA ARG A 290 -9.88 -15.69 -7.86
C ARG A 290 -9.56 -16.92 -6.99
N SER A 291 -8.32 -17.42 -6.98
CA SER A 291 -7.88 -18.33 -5.92
C SER A 291 -7.88 -17.64 -4.55
N GLU A 292 -7.97 -18.40 -3.46
CA GLU A 292 -8.00 -17.82 -2.11
C GLU A 292 -6.71 -17.05 -1.81
N GLU A 293 -5.57 -17.60 -2.18
CA GLU A 293 -4.29 -16.92 -2.00
C GLU A 293 -4.20 -15.63 -2.82
N TRP A 294 -4.64 -15.64 -4.07
CA TRP A 294 -4.65 -14.44 -4.92
C TRP A 294 -5.51 -13.33 -4.31
N LYS A 295 -6.71 -13.66 -3.81
CA LYS A 295 -7.59 -12.69 -3.15
C LYS A 295 -6.91 -12.02 -1.95
N GLU A 296 -6.27 -12.80 -1.08
CA GLU A 296 -5.52 -12.25 0.07
C GLU A 296 -4.36 -11.38 -0.39
N ASN A 297 -3.61 -11.84 -1.39
CA ASN A 297 -2.47 -11.09 -1.93
C ASN A 297 -2.92 -9.75 -2.54
N VAL A 298 -4.05 -9.71 -3.25
CA VAL A 298 -4.61 -8.47 -3.82
C VAL A 298 -5.04 -7.50 -2.73
N LEU A 299 -5.71 -7.97 -1.67
CA LEU A 299 -6.15 -7.10 -0.57
C LEU A 299 -4.98 -6.39 0.13
N ARG A 300 -3.85 -7.07 0.30
CA ARG A 300 -2.63 -6.52 0.93
C ARG A 300 -1.59 -6.02 -0.05
N ASN A 301 -1.85 -6.18 -1.36
CA ASN A 301 -0.97 -5.84 -2.47
C ASN A 301 0.44 -6.46 -2.37
N GLN A 302 0.56 -7.61 -1.72
CA GLN A 302 1.80 -8.37 -1.57
C GLN A 302 1.51 -9.87 -1.51
N ALA A 303 2.34 -10.68 -2.16
CA ALA A 303 2.49 -12.10 -1.87
C ALA A 303 3.61 -12.25 -0.82
N ILE A 304 3.33 -12.93 0.29
CA ILE A 304 4.29 -13.09 1.40
C ILE A 304 4.66 -14.55 1.53
N ARG A 305 5.96 -14.84 1.59
CA ARG A 305 6.51 -16.17 1.86
C ARG A 305 7.51 -16.08 3.00
N LYS A 306 7.44 -17.07 3.88
CA LYS A 306 8.30 -17.20 5.05
C LYS A 306 9.08 -18.49 4.97
N ILE A 307 10.36 -18.42 5.28
CA ILE A 307 11.26 -19.58 5.34
C ILE A 307 12.17 -19.41 6.54
N VAL A 308 12.47 -20.50 7.25
CA VAL A 308 13.43 -20.49 8.34
C VAL A 308 14.73 -21.15 7.85
N LEU A 309 15.83 -20.41 7.91
CA LEU A 309 17.14 -20.84 7.44
C LEU A 309 18.13 -20.90 8.59
N PRO A 310 19.00 -21.95 8.68
CA PRO A 310 20.02 -22.02 9.70
C PRO A 310 21.14 -21.02 9.42
N VAL A 311 21.55 -20.28 10.48
CA VAL A 311 22.68 -19.36 10.47
C VAL A 311 23.86 -20.05 11.13
N LEU A 312 24.71 -20.67 10.35
CA LEU A 312 25.89 -21.36 10.86
C LEU A 312 26.99 -20.35 11.13
N GLY A 313 27.36 -20.14 12.38
CA GLY A 313 28.53 -19.47 12.99
C GLY A 313 29.48 -18.62 12.13
N ARG A 314 28.99 -17.91 11.11
CA ARG A 314 29.76 -17.08 10.19
C ARG A 314 29.60 -15.60 10.55
N LYS A 315 30.67 -14.82 10.32
CA LYS A 315 30.63 -13.37 10.52
C LYS A 315 29.89 -12.60 9.44
N SER A 316 29.67 -13.23 8.29
CA SER A 316 28.96 -12.63 7.15
C SER A 316 28.16 -13.70 6.41
N HIS A 317 26.98 -13.32 5.98
CA HIS A 317 26.01 -14.19 5.32
C HIS A 317 25.61 -13.62 3.97
N GLN A 318 25.25 -14.50 3.04
CA GLN A 318 24.72 -14.17 1.73
C GLN A 318 23.41 -14.92 1.52
N LEU A 319 22.32 -14.18 1.41
CA LEU A 319 21.02 -14.67 1.02
C LEU A 319 20.87 -14.46 -0.48
N VAL A 320 20.57 -15.53 -1.21
CA VAL A 320 20.38 -15.50 -2.65
C VAL A 320 18.92 -15.84 -2.96
N ILE A 321 18.28 -14.98 -3.73
CA ILE A 321 16.91 -15.19 -4.24
C ILE A 321 17.00 -15.26 -5.77
N LYS A 322 16.61 -16.39 -6.34
CA LYS A 322 16.69 -16.67 -7.79
C LYS A 322 15.32 -16.88 -8.38
N ALA A 323 14.98 -16.16 -9.46
CA ALA A 323 13.75 -16.40 -10.19
C ALA A 323 13.81 -17.70 -11.02
N LEU A 324 12.79 -18.53 -10.89
CA LEU A 324 12.62 -19.75 -11.68
C LEU A 324 11.58 -19.56 -12.80
N ASP A 325 10.74 -18.54 -12.68
CA ASP A 325 9.75 -18.16 -13.68
C ASP A 325 9.91 -16.68 -14.04
N GLU A 326 9.40 -16.28 -15.19
CA GLU A 326 9.31 -14.86 -15.58
C GLU A 326 8.17 -14.17 -14.81
N GLY A 327 8.37 -12.90 -14.45
CA GLY A 327 7.40 -12.09 -13.70
C GLY A 327 7.58 -12.17 -12.17
N VAL A 328 8.69 -12.73 -11.67
CA VAL A 328 9.04 -12.67 -10.25
C VAL A 328 9.52 -11.25 -9.93
N ILE A 329 8.72 -10.49 -9.19
CA ILE A 329 9.04 -9.12 -8.80
C ILE A 329 9.16 -9.05 -7.28
N LEU A 330 10.39 -8.87 -6.81
CA LEU A 330 10.73 -8.78 -5.39
C LEU A 330 10.46 -7.36 -4.87
N ASP A 331 9.63 -7.27 -3.84
CA ASP A 331 9.32 -6.02 -3.15
C ASP A 331 10.25 -5.79 -1.96
N GLN A 332 10.18 -6.66 -0.96
CA GLN A 332 10.97 -6.54 0.27
C GLN A 332 11.51 -7.90 0.73
N VAL A 333 12.65 -7.85 1.42
CA VAL A 333 13.20 -8.99 2.18
C VAL A 333 13.44 -8.52 3.61
N MET A 334 12.88 -9.24 4.57
CA MET A 334 13.04 -8.95 5.99
C MET A 334 13.57 -10.18 6.72
N LEU A 335 14.56 -9.99 7.57
CA LEU A 335 15.13 -11.05 8.42
C LEU A 335 14.73 -10.85 9.88
N TYR A 336 14.25 -11.88 10.50
CA TYR A 336 13.93 -11.91 11.93
C TYR A 336 14.72 -12.99 12.63
N GLU A 337 15.33 -12.66 13.77
CA GLU A 337 15.99 -13.64 14.62
C GLU A 337 14.94 -14.59 15.22
N VAL A 338 15.20 -15.89 15.14
CA VAL A 338 14.38 -16.92 15.77
C VAL A 338 15.01 -17.28 17.10
N ASN A 339 14.30 -17.05 18.20
CA ASN A 339 14.72 -17.40 19.56
C ASN A 339 14.39 -18.84 19.89
#